data_5946a60189a57377ba51e4cb64d04692
#
_entry.id   5946a60189a57377ba51e4cb64d04692
#
_cell.length_a   1.000
_cell.length_b   1.000
_cell.length_c   1.000
_cell.angle_alpha   90.00
_cell.angle_beta   90.00
_cell.angle_gamma   90.00
#
_symmetry.space_group_name_H-M   'P 1'
#
loop_
_entity.id
_entity.type
_entity.pdbx_description
1 polymer ?
#
loop_
_entity_poly.entity_id
_entity_poly.type
_entity_poly.pdbx_seq_one_letter_code
_entity_poly.pdbx_strand_id
1 'polypeptide(L)'
;MAVINDRIESRYYERTDTGYICGLCPHRCHIKYGDYGRCGSRRADEDMLVAYSYGKVSSLCVDPVEKKPLYHYKPKSRCFSVGGIGCNMGCKHCQNYAISILSSGKKRTTYERPDELVALCRNEGQNVIAFTYNEPMIWFEYIMDVVREDPDLHLVLVTNGLINEEPLRELCHVTEAMNIDVKGFSDEFYMKVCGAHLDDVLRSTKIVHEEGVHLELTYLVIPGYNDSEDEIRRFCEWVRAELSEDVPVHFTRFHPDNEMMDVQWTPAETVLRCREIGMECGLNYVYVGNTLSDGAGDTYCPECGTTVVKRLGYLVDIVALDGDRCACCKHRMNFIR
;
A
#
# COMPACT_ATOMS: atom_id res chain seq x y z
N MET A 1 -23.55 -25.33 6.62
CA MET A 1 -22.89 -24.11 6.14
C MET A 1 -23.79 -23.53 5.06
N ALA A 2 -24.51 -22.45 5.36
CA ALA A 2 -25.29 -21.75 4.36
C ALA A 2 -24.31 -21.12 3.37
N VAL A 3 -24.43 -21.44 2.10
CA VAL A 3 -23.75 -20.71 1.02
C VAL A 3 -24.45 -19.35 0.96
N ILE A 4 -23.85 -18.34 1.58
CA ILE A 4 -24.27 -16.96 1.42
C ILE A 4 -23.89 -16.59 -0.02
N ASN A 5 -24.88 -16.56 -0.88
CA ASN A 5 -24.73 -16.32 -2.32
C ASN A 5 -24.96 -14.83 -2.60
N ASP A 6 -24.33 -13.96 -1.80
CA ASP A 6 -24.38 -12.52 -2.03
C ASP A 6 -23.46 -12.20 -3.22
N ARG A 7 -24.06 -12.22 -4.42
CA ARG A 7 -23.44 -11.74 -5.65
C ARG A 7 -23.47 -10.22 -5.62
N ILE A 8 -22.32 -9.62 -5.24
CA ILE A 8 -22.17 -8.16 -5.23
C ILE A 8 -21.74 -7.71 -6.62
N GLU A 9 -22.50 -6.78 -7.18
CA GLU A 9 -22.17 -6.16 -8.46
C GLU A 9 -20.93 -5.28 -8.34
N SER A 10 -20.01 -5.45 -9.28
CA SER A 10 -18.82 -4.58 -9.38
C SER A 10 -19.22 -3.20 -9.84
N ARG A 11 -18.47 -2.18 -9.44
CA ARG A 11 -18.53 -0.83 -10.00
C ARG A 11 -17.50 -0.68 -11.12
N TYR A 12 -17.59 0.41 -11.89
CA TYR A 12 -16.63 0.76 -12.94
C TYR A 12 -16.46 -0.32 -14.01
N TYR A 13 -17.52 -0.66 -14.71
CA TYR A 13 -17.45 -1.55 -15.87
C TYR A 13 -18.46 -1.18 -16.97
N GLU A 14 -18.16 -1.60 -18.18
CA GLU A 14 -19.01 -1.47 -19.34
C GLU A 14 -19.41 -2.85 -19.87
N ARG A 15 -20.66 -3.04 -20.25
CA ARG A 15 -21.14 -4.29 -20.86
C ARG A 15 -20.77 -4.34 -22.34
N THR A 16 -20.37 -5.51 -22.83
CA THR A 16 -20.11 -5.80 -24.24
C THR A 16 -20.94 -7.00 -24.70
N ASP A 17 -20.92 -7.33 -25.99
CA ASP A 17 -21.63 -8.50 -26.52
C ASP A 17 -21.13 -9.84 -25.94
N THR A 18 -19.87 -9.90 -25.48
CA THR A 18 -19.22 -11.14 -25.04
C THR A 18 -18.80 -11.16 -23.57
N GLY A 19 -19.14 -10.13 -22.80
CA GLY A 19 -18.75 -9.99 -21.40
C GLY A 19 -18.72 -8.54 -20.96
N TYR A 20 -17.66 -8.14 -20.25
CA TYR A 20 -17.53 -6.79 -19.67
C TYR A 20 -16.11 -6.26 -19.82
N ILE A 21 -15.98 -4.95 -19.97
CA ILE A 21 -14.72 -4.22 -19.84
C ILE A 21 -14.66 -3.64 -18.42
N CYS A 22 -13.73 -4.10 -17.61
CA CYS A 22 -13.50 -3.58 -16.26
C CYS A 22 -12.74 -2.26 -16.31
N GLY A 23 -13.29 -1.21 -15.72
CA GLY A 23 -12.69 0.13 -15.65
C GLY A 23 -12.03 0.47 -14.33
N LEU A 24 -11.87 -0.49 -13.39
CA LEU A 24 -11.33 -0.20 -12.06
C LEU A 24 -9.83 0.15 -12.09
N CYS A 25 -9.05 -0.50 -12.94
CA CYS A 25 -7.62 -0.25 -13.06
C CYS A 25 -7.16 -0.14 -14.52
N PRO A 26 -5.94 0.34 -14.80
CA PRO A 26 -5.42 0.57 -16.15
C PRO A 26 -5.38 -0.66 -17.07
N HIS A 27 -5.42 -1.87 -16.53
CA HIS A 27 -5.49 -3.09 -17.35
C HIS A 27 -6.75 -3.17 -18.23
N ARG A 28 -7.85 -2.51 -17.86
CA ARG A 28 -9.11 -2.50 -18.63
C ARG A 28 -9.47 -3.88 -19.19
N CYS A 29 -9.43 -4.90 -18.33
CA CYS A 29 -9.63 -6.30 -18.71
C CYS A 29 -10.97 -6.46 -19.46
N HIS A 30 -10.93 -7.05 -20.68
CA HIS A 30 -12.13 -7.60 -21.32
C HIS A 30 -12.37 -9.00 -20.75
N ILE A 31 -13.36 -9.13 -19.87
CA ILE A 31 -13.68 -10.36 -19.14
C ILE A 31 -14.88 -11.00 -19.82
N LYS A 32 -14.68 -12.13 -20.48
CA LYS A 32 -15.76 -12.88 -21.15
C LYS A 32 -16.67 -13.56 -20.12
N TYR A 33 -17.90 -13.83 -20.49
CA TYR A 33 -18.84 -14.56 -19.63
C TYR A 33 -18.23 -15.88 -19.12
N GLY A 34 -18.28 -16.09 -17.81
CA GLY A 34 -17.67 -17.23 -17.11
C GLY A 34 -16.21 -17.03 -16.69
N ASP A 35 -15.50 -16.05 -17.25
CA ASP A 35 -14.08 -15.80 -16.98
C ASP A 35 -13.86 -14.81 -15.83
N TYR A 36 -12.60 -14.69 -15.42
CA TYR A 36 -12.13 -13.76 -14.41
C TYR A 36 -11.21 -12.69 -15.00
N GLY A 37 -11.23 -11.51 -14.40
CA GLY A 37 -10.22 -10.48 -14.65
C GLY A 37 -8.84 -10.91 -14.17
N ARG A 38 -7.79 -10.25 -14.67
CA ARG A 38 -6.38 -10.52 -14.32
C ARG A 38 -6.13 -10.56 -12.80
N CYS A 39 -6.77 -9.68 -12.03
CA CYS A 39 -6.65 -9.63 -10.57
C CYS A 39 -7.33 -10.80 -9.85
N GLY A 40 -8.23 -11.52 -10.53
CA GLY A 40 -9.07 -12.57 -9.97
C GLY A 40 -10.15 -12.10 -9.00
N SER A 41 -10.32 -10.79 -8.85
CA SER A 41 -11.32 -10.17 -8.00
C SER A 41 -12.62 -9.85 -8.73
N ARG A 42 -12.65 -9.97 -10.04
CA ARG A 42 -13.78 -9.71 -10.92
C ARG A 42 -14.13 -10.97 -11.71
N ARG A 43 -15.41 -11.34 -11.76
CA ARG A 43 -15.92 -12.46 -12.56
C ARG A 43 -17.10 -12.00 -13.42
N ALA A 44 -17.08 -12.31 -14.70
CA ALA A 44 -18.18 -12.01 -15.60
C ALA A 44 -19.28 -13.09 -15.52
N ASP A 45 -20.43 -12.76 -14.93
CA ASP A 45 -21.64 -13.56 -15.01
C ASP A 45 -22.50 -13.07 -16.19
N GLU A 46 -23.57 -13.75 -16.53
CA GLU A 46 -24.41 -13.39 -17.68
C GLU A 46 -25.12 -12.03 -17.52
N ASP A 47 -25.44 -11.64 -16.29
CA ASP A 47 -26.23 -10.46 -15.95
C ASP A 47 -25.39 -9.29 -15.42
N MET A 48 -24.25 -9.56 -14.77
CA MET A 48 -23.38 -8.52 -14.16
C MET A 48 -21.92 -8.93 -14.09
N LEU A 49 -21.04 -7.93 -13.93
CA LEU A 49 -19.67 -8.17 -13.47
C LEU A 49 -19.67 -8.25 -11.94
N VAL A 50 -19.28 -9.39 -11.39
CA VAL A 50 -19.32 -9.69 -9.94
C VAL A 50 -18.03 -9.32 -9.26
N ALA A 51 -18.09 -8.65 -8.11
CA ALA A 51 -16.98 -8.45 -7.17
C ALA A 51 -16.68 -9.78 -6.46
N TYR A 52 -15.97 -10.69 -7.13
CA TYR A 52 -15.82 -12.09 -6.73
C TYR A 52 -15.07 -12.28 -5.41
N SER A 53 -14.13 -11.40 -5.08
CA SER A 53 -13.39 -11.45 -3.81
C SER A 53 -14.10 -10.75 -2.65
N TYR A 54 -15.26 -10.13 -2.86
CA TYR A 54 -16.00 -9.43 -1.83
C TYR A 54 -16.18 -10.30 -0.57
N GLY A 55 -15.81 -9.74 0.59
CA GLY A 55 -15.86 -10.43 1.88
C GLY A 55 -14.90 -11.60 2.07
N LYS A 56 -14.10 -11.98 1.06
CA LYS A 56 -13.16 -13.12 1.17
C LYS A 56 -11.86 -12.70 1.86
N VAL A 57 -11.84 -12.82 3.15
CA VAL A 57 -10.71 -12.46 4.01
C VAL A 57 -9.72 -13.61 4.11
N SER A 58 -8.45 -13.36 3.82
CA SER A 58 -7.35 -14.34 3.91
C SER A 58 -6.53 -14.19 5.19
N SER A 59 -6.51 -12.98 5.77
CA SER A 59 -5.64 -12.65 6.90
C SER A 59 -6.25 -11.55 7.75
N LEU A 60 -6.22 -11.74 9.07
CA LEU A 60 -6.57 -10.75 10.08
C LEU A 60 -5.46 -10.71 11.14
N CYS A 61 -5.01 -9.52 11.51
CA CYS A 61 -3.98 -9.34 12.54
C CYS A 61 -4.07 -7.93 13.15
N VAL A 62 -3.72 -7.79 14.42
CA VAL A 62 -3.49 -6.48 15.03
C VAL A 62 -1.98 -6.19 14.98
N ASP A 63 -1.59 -5.27 14.11
CA ASP A 63 -0.18 -4.91 13.85
C ASP A 63 0.15 -3.48 14.35
N PRO A 64 1.43 -3.17 14.66
CA PRO A 64 1.87 -1.78 14.75
C PRO A 64 1.66 -1.06 13.42
N VAL A 65 1.29 0.21 13.45
CA VAL A 65 1.09 1.04 12.24
C VAL A 65 2.39 1.16 11.45
N GLU A 66 3.54 1.14 12.10
CA GLU A 66 4.87 1.16 11.49
C GLU A 66 5.15 -0.05 10.59
N LYS A 67 4.45 -1.18 10.81
CA LYS A 67 4.54 -2.36 9.92
C LYS A 67 3.82 -2.13 8.59
N LYS A 68 3.06 -1.03 8.47
CA LYS A 68 2.39 -0.58 7.23
C LYS A 68 3.22 0.45 6.46
N PRO A 69 4.52 0.51 6.68
CA PRO A 69 5.46 1.64 6.60
C PRO A 69 4.77 3.01 6.67
N LEU A 70 4.09 3.26 7.79
CA LEU A 70 3.46 4.53 8.12
C LEU A 70 4.08 5.06 9.41
N TYR A 71 5.14 5.86 9.27
CA TYR A 71 5.93 6.37 10.39
C TYR A 71 5.43 7.72 10.92
N HIS A 72 4.72 8.46 10.06
CA HIS A 72 4.15 9.76 10.38
C HIS A 72 2.64 9.72 10.67
N TYR A 73 2.01 8.58 10.46
CA TYR A 73 0.61 8.37 10.77
C TYR A 73 0.44 7.70 12.13
N LYS A 74 -0.12 8.42 13.11
CA LYS A 74 -0.43 7.95 14.48
C LYS A 74 0.71 7.07 15.07
N PRO A 75 1.96 7.56 15.15
CA PRO A 75 3.12 6.76 15.56
C PRO A 75 2.90 6.08 16.92
N LYS A 76 3.39 4.84 17.07
CA LYS A 76 3.18 3.95 18.22
C LYS A 76 1.76 3.39 18.35
N SER A 77 0.84 3.68 17.43
CA SER A 77 -0.50 3.09 17.45
C SER A 77 -0.52 1.68 16.84
N ARG A 78 -1.65 1.02 16.94
CA ARG A 78 -1.91 -0.27 16.30
C ARG A 78 -3.09 -0.14 15.36
N CYS A 79 -3.12 -0.99 14.34
CA CYS A 79 -4.21 -1.08 13.39
C CYS A 79 -4.68 -2.52 13.22
N PHE A 80 -5.97 -2.68 12.90
CA PHE A 80 -6.54 -3.97 12.50
C PHE A 80 -6.25 -4.19 11.03
N SER A 81 -5.34 -5.11 10.73
CA SER A 81 -4.85 -5.41 9.39
C SER A 81 -5.70 -6.48 8.74
N VAL A 82 -6.17 -6.21 7.52
CA VAL A 82 -7.05 -7.07 6.75
C VAL A 82 -6.45 -7.37 5.40
N GLY A 83 -6.31 -8.64 5.06
CA GLY A 83 -5.89 -9.10 3.74
C GLY A 83 -6.97 -9.87 3.01
N GLY A 84 -7.11 -9.60 1.73
CA GLY A 84 -7.98 -10.35 0.83
C GLY A 84 -7.25 -11.36 -0.03
N ILE A 85 -7.78 -11.59 -1.22
CA ILE A 85 -7.18 -12.44 -2.24
C ILE A 85 -7.11 -11.73 -3.58
N GLY A 86 -6.08 -12.05 -4.37
CA GLY A 86 -5.85 -11.48 -5.69
C GLY A 86 -5.03 -10.19 -5.65
N CYS A 87 -4.54 -9.81 -6.83
CA CYS A 87 -3.77 -8.58 -7.07
C CYS A 87 -3.83 -8.27 -8.57
N ASN A 88 -3.88 -6.99 -8.92
CA ASN A 88 -3.85 -6.55 -10.32
C ASN A 88 -2.42 -6.50 -10.89
N MET A 89 -1.38 -6.59 -10.06
CA MET A 89 0.00 -6.82 -10.49
C MET A 89 0.42 -8.28 -10.37
N GLY A 90 1.47 -8.69 -11.11
CA GLY A 90 2.07 -10.02 -11.09
C GLY A 90 3.54 -9.96 -10.68
N CYS A 91 3.85 -9.28 -9.56
CA CYS A 91 5.23 -9.05 -9.13
C CYS A 91 5.99 -10.35 -8.89
N LYS A 92 7.12 -10.54 -9.57
CA LYS A 92 7.98 -11.75 -9.43
C LYS A 92 8.60 -11.88 -8.03
N HIS A 93 8.75 -10.75 -7.32
CA HIS A 93 9.27 -10.66 -5.95
C HIS A 93 8.17 -10.67 -4.87
N CYS A 94 6.94 -11.05 -5.19
CA CYS A 94 5.81 -10.91 -4.26
C CYS A 94 5.96 -11.81 -3.03
N GLN A 95 6.15 -11.22 -1.85
CA GLN A 95 6.23 -11.93 -0.57
C GLN A 95 4.88 -12.54 -0.14
N ASN A 96 3.79 -12.01 -0.67
CA ASN A 96 2.43 -12.48 -0.40
C ASN A 96 1.81 -13.22 -1.60
N TYR A 97 2.65 -13.82 -2.48
CA TYR A 97 2.19 -14.51 -3.70
C TYR A 97 1.13 -15.58 -3.42
N ALA A 98 1.19 -16.22 -2.26
CA ALA A 98 0.23 -17.26 -1.86
C ALA A 98 -1.22 -16.74 -1.78
N ILE A 99 -1.46 -15.47 -1.52
CA ILE A 99 -2.77 -14.84 -1.50
C ILE A 99 -3.02 -13.91 -2.69
N SER A 100 -1.96 -13.38 -3.30
CA SER A 100 -2.03 -12.42 -4.40
C SER A 100 -2.19 -13.07 -5.77
N ILE A 101 -1.55 -14.25 -6.01
CA ILE A 101 -1.61 -14.94 -7.30
C ILE A 101 -2.66 -16.05 -7.25
N LEU A 102 -3.74 -15.93 -8.03
CA LEU A 102 -4.87 -16.87 -7.99
C LEU A 102 -4.54 -18.30 -8.46
N SER A 103 -3.54 -18.44 -9.33
CA SER A 103 -3.09 -19.75 -9.82
C SER A 103 -2.34 -20.57 -8.77
N SER A 104 -1.93 -19.98 -7.65
CA SER A 104 -1.05 -20.62 -6.66
C SER A 104 -1.75 -21.63 -5.71
N GLY A 105 -2.99 -22.03 -5.99
CA GLY A 105 -3.67 -23.10 -5.27
C GLY A 105 -4.90 -22.69 -4.48
N LYS A 106 -5.47 -23.62 -3.70
CA LYS A 106 -6.67 -23.38 -2.89
C LYS A 106 -6.34 -22.44 -1.73
N LYS A 107 -6.76 -21.19 -1.84
CA LYS A 107 -6.63 -20.20 -0.77
C LYS A 107 -7.69 -20.47 0.29
N ARG A 108 -7.25 -20.49 1.55
CA ARG A 108 -8.20 -20.51 2.68
C ARG A 108 -8.63 -19.07 2.94
N THR A 109 -9.92 -18.82 2.86
CA THR A 109 -10.55 -17.56 3.22
C THR A 109 -11.72 -17.83 4.14
N THR A 110 -11.97 -16.92 5.06
CA THR A 110 -13.28 -16.77 5.70
C THR A 110 -14.11 -15.78 4.88
N TYR A 111 -15.40 -15.79 5.09
CA TYR A 111 -16.28 -14.76 4.55
C TYR A 111 -16.72 -13.88 5.71
N GLU A 112 -16.37 -12.61 5.64
CA GLU A 112 -16.74 -11.62 6.63
C GLU A 112 -17.59 -10.54 5.95
N ARG A 113 -18.82 -10.35 6.42
CA ARG A 113 -19.63 -9.21 5.98
C ARG A 113 -19.01 -7.90 6.50
N PRO A 114 -19.30 -6.73 5.88
CA PRO A 114 -18.79 -5.45 6.35
C PRO A 114 -19.04 -5.18 7.84
N ASP A 115 -20.29 -5.41 8.32
CA ASP A 115 -20.66 -5.25 9.72
C ASP A 115 -19.90 -6.21 10.66
N GLU A 116 -19.67 -7.46 10.23
CA GLU A 116 -18.88 -8.45 10.98
C GLU A 116 -17.41 -8.04 11.07
N LEU A 117 -16.82 -7.57 9.97
CA LEU A 117 -15.44 -7.08 9.95
C LEU A 117 -15.24 -5.88 10.88
N VAL A 118 -16.19 -4.92 10.83
CA VAL A 118 -16.20 -3.76 11.75
C VAL A 118 -16.27 -4.22 13.20
N ALA A 119 -17.18 -5.15 13.50
CA ALA A 119 -17.31 -5.70 14.86
C ALA A 119 -16.02 -6.40 15.32
N LEU A 120 -15.33 -7.16 14.45
CA LEU A 120 -14.04 -7.77 14.76
C LEU A 120 -12.99 -6.70 15.07
N CYS A 121 -12.88 -5.65 14.27
CA CYS A 121 -11.96 -4.54 14.49
C CYS A 121 -12.20 -3.87 15.85
N ARG A 122 -13.46 -3.55 16.17
CA ARG A 122 -13.85 -2.90 17.43
C ARG A 122 -13.64 -3.82 18.65
N ASN A 123 -13.91 -5.10 18.52
CA ASN A 123 -13.68 -6.10 19.59
C ASN A 123 -12.20 -6.25 19.93
N GLU A 124 -11.29 -6.06 18.97
CA GLU A 124 -9.84 -5.99 19.19
C GLU A 124 -9.40 -4.62 19.75
N GLY A 125 -10.34 -3.74 20.08
CA GLY A 125 -10.06 -2.41 20.63
C GLY A 125 -9.43 -1.43 19.63
N GLN A 126 -9.59 -1.69 18.33
CA GLN A 126 -9.00 -0.86 17.28
C GLN A 126 -10.03 0.09 16.67
N ASN A 127 -9.55 1.26 16.28
CA ASN A 127 -10.30 2.25 15.49
C ASN A 127 -9.62 2.57 14.15
N VAL A 128 -8.43 2.01 13.90
CA VAL A 128 -7.73 2.05 12.63
C VAL A 128 -7.85 0.69 11.95
N ILE A 129 -8.40 0.67 10.73
CA ILE A 129 -8.44 -0.51 9.87
C ILE A 129 -7.50 -0.32 8.69
N ALA A 130 -6.60 -1.28 8.47
CA ALA A 130 -5.62 -1.23 7.40
C ALA A 130 -5.86 -2.38 6.41
N PHE A 131 -6.29 -2.07 5.20
CA PHE A 131 -6.34 -3.05 4.12
C PHE A 131 -4.95 -3.17 3.49
N THR A 132 -4.40 -4.40 3.51
CA THR A 132 -2.97 -4.64 3.25
C THR A 132 -2.71 -6.09 2.81
N TYR A 133 -1.46 -6.50 2.69
CA TYR A 133 -0.92 -7.81 2.34
C TYR A 133 -1.05 -8.17 0.85
N ASN A 134 -2.24 -8.10 0.25
CA ASN A 134 -2.47 -8.14 -1.19
C ASN A 134 -2.81 -6.73 -1.70
N GLU A 135 -3.42 -6.60 -2.89
CA GLU A 135 -3.85 -5.28 -3.38
C GLU A 135 -5.25 -4.92 -2.86
N PRO A 136 -5.38 -3.92 -1.98
CA PRO A 136 -6.69 -3.54 -1.43
C PRO A 136 -7.62 -2.87 -2.45
N MET A 137 -7.10 -2.10 -3.42
CA MET A 137 -7.93 -1.31 -4.32
C MET A 137 -8.81 -2.17 -5.25
N ILE A 138 -8.45 -3.46 -5.48
CA ILE A 138 -9.32 -4.39 -6.20
C ILE A 138 -10.55 -4.82 -5.37
N TRP A 139 -10.57 -4.51 -4.08
CA TRP A 139 -11.67 -4.74 -3.12
C TRP A 139 -12.57 -3.53 -2.96
N PHE A 140 -12.57 -2.64 -3.93
CA PHE A 140 -13.21 -1.34 -3.91
C PHE A 140 -14.59 -1.34 -3.23
N GLU A 141 -15.52 -2.20 -3.67
CA GLU A 141 -16.89 -2.28 -3.16
C GLU A 141 -16.93 -2.68 -1.69
N TYR A 142 -16.08 -3.65 -1.30
CA TYR A 142 -16.02 -4.14 0.07
C TYR A 142 -15.48 -3.07 1.03
N ILE A 143 -14.43 -2.36 0.63
CA ILE A 143 -13.86 -1.25 1.41
C ILE A 143 -14.90 -0.14 1.61
N MET A 144 -15.59 0.26 0.55
CA MET A 144 -16.61 1.31 0.60
C MET A 144 -17.79 0.91 1.52
N ASP A 145 -18.18 -0.36 1.51
CA ASP A 145 -19.24 -0.86 2.39
C ASP A 145 -18.77 -0.95 3.86
N VAL A 146 -17.53 -1.37 4.12
CA VAL A 146 -16.96 -1.38 5.49
C VAL A 146 -16.94 0.03 6.10
N VAL A 147 -16.51 1.04 5.32
CA VAL A 147 -16.52 2.43 5.80
C VAL A 147 -17.95 2.96 6.02
N ARG A 148 -18.90 2.51 5.20
CA ARG A 148 -20.32 2.90 5.38
C ARG A 148 -20.93 2.31 6.66
N GLU A 149 -20.53 1.11 7.07
CA GLU A 149 -20.98 0.48 8.33
C GLU A 149 -20.49 1.24 9.58
N ASP A 150 -19.28 1.80 9.52
CA ASP A 150 -18.71 2.59 10.63
C ASP A 150 -17.86 3.76 10.10
N PRO A 151 -18.49 4.92 9.88
CA PRO A 151 -17.79 6.12 9.39
C PRO A 151 -16.71 6.68 10.35
N ASP A 152 -16.71 6.24 11.61
CA ASP A 152 -15.70 6.63 12.61
C ASP A 152 -14.44 5.74 12.57
N LEU A 153 -14.39 4.75 11.69
CA LEU A 153 -13.18 3.97 11.45
C LEU A 153 -12.19 4.77 10.60
N HIS A 154 -10.96 4.83 11.08
CA HIS A 154 -9.84 5.41 10.35
C HIS A 154 -9.32 4.41 9.31
N LEU A 155 -9.62 4.66 8.03
CA LEU A 155 -9.19 3.78 6.94
C LEU A 155 -7.75 4.05 6.53
N VAL A 156 -6.98 2.99 6.40
CA VAL A 156 -5.59 3.00 5.89
C VAL A 156 -5.45 1.99 4.75
N LEU A 157 -4.78 2.38 3.67
CA LEU A 157 -4.48 1.49 2.54
C LEU A 157 -2.97 1.32 2.36
N VAL A 158 -2.53 0.06 2.22
CA VAL A 158 -1.16 -0.27 1.77
C VAL A 158 -1.29 -0.91 0.40
N THR A 159 -0.88 -0.19 -0.64
CA THR A 159 -1.28 -0.45 -2.02
C THR A 159 -0.12 -0.34 -3.01
N ASN A 160 -0.27 -0.99 -4.17
CA ASN A 160 0.63 -0.82 -5.30
C ASN A 160 0.28 0.40 -6.18
N GLY A 161 -0.80 1.11 -5.89
CA GLY A 161 -1.22 2.31 -6.60
C GLY A 161 -1.76 2.10 -8.03
N LEU A 162 -1.96 0.87 -8.50
CA LEU A 162 -2.45 0.61 -9.86
C LEU A 162 -3.97 0.67 -9.93
N ILE A 163 -4.51 1.86 -10.03
CA ILE A 163 -5.96 2.13 -10.10
C ILE A 163 -6.24 3.28 -11.07
N ASN A 164 -7.44 3.34 -11.63
CA ASN A 164 -7.86 4.48 -12.44
C ASN A 164 -8.26 5.67 -11.56
N GLU A 165 -8.26 6.87 -12.13
CA GLU A 165 -8.43 8.12 -11.41
C GLU A 165 -9.77 8.21 -10.66
N GLU A 166 -10.90 7.95 -11.34
CA GLU A 166 -12.23 8.08 -10.76
C GLU A 166 -12.44 7.22 -9.50
N PRO A 167 -12.19 5.89 -9.51
CA PRO A 167 -12.28 5.08 -8.29
C PRO A 167 -11.23 5.47 -7.23
N LEU A 168 -10.06 5.96 -7.63
CA LEU A 168 -9.05 6.43 -6.68
C LEU A 168 -9.53 7.64 -5.89
N ARG A 169 -10.09 8.65 -6.57
CA ARG A 169 -10.61 9.86 -5.89
C ARG A 169 -11.73 9.52 -4.91
N GLU A 170 -12.63 8.57 -5.25
CA GLU A 170 -13.62 8.09 -4.28
C GLU A 170 -12.98 7.44 -3.04
N LEU A 171 -11.95 6.61 -3.22
CA LEU A 171 -11.21 6.02 -2.09
C LEU A 171 -10.50 7.09 -1.26
N CYS A 172 -9.93 8.12 -1.89
CA CYS A 172 -9.28 9.21 -1.18
C CYS A 172 -10.23 9.93 -0.22
N HIS A 173 -11.49 10.13 -0.59
CA HIS A 173 -12.50 10.80 0.26
C HIS A 173 -12.79 10.06 1.58
N VAL A 174 -12.48 8.77 1.66
CA VAL A 174 -12.76 7.93 2.85
C VAL A 174 -11.50 7.39 3.52
N THR A 175 -10.31 7.73 3.00
CA THR A 175 -9.02 7.20 3.46
C THR A 175 -8.22 8.29 4.17
N GLU A 176 -7.75 8.00 5.39
CA GLU A 176 -6.89 8.94 6.12
C GLU A 176 -5.42 8.86 5.70
N ALA A 177 -4.92 7.64 5.45
CA ALA A 177 -3.52 7.45 5.09
C ALA A 177 -3.34 6.33 4.06
N MET A 178 -2.37 6.53 3.17
CA MET A 178 -1.92 5.51 2.21
C MET A 178 -0.41 5.35 2.29
N ASN A 179 0.03 4.08 2.27
CA ASN A 179 1.39 3.77 1.86
C ASN A 179 1.33 3.21 0.44
N ILE A 180 2.02 3.86 -0.50
CA ILE A 180 2.09 3.40 -1.89
C ILE A 180 3.46 2.80 -2.16
N ASP A 181 3.46 1.54 -2.62
CA ASP A 181 4.66 0.86 -3.10
C ASP A 181 5.05 1.35 -4.50
N VAL A 182 6.01 2.27 -4.60
CA VAL A 182 6.71 2.57 -5.86
C VAL A 182 7.84 1.56 -6.02
N LYS A 183 7.59 0.51 -6.80
CA LYS A 183 8.43 -0.70 -6.82
C LYS A 183 9.74 -0.58 -7.59
N GLY A 184 9.92 0.50 -8.33
CA GLY A 184 11.10 0.86 -9.12
C GLY A 184 10.84 2.16 -9.85
N PHE A 185 11.88 2.78 -10.44
CA PHE A 185 11.72 4.05 -11.17
C PHE A 185 12.11 3.93 -12.65
N SER A 186 11.71 2.78 -13.23
CA SER A 186 11.89 2.42 -14.62
C SER A 186 10.65 1.67 -15.15
N ASP A 187 10.09 2.09 -16.28
CA ASP A 187 8.95 1.41 -16.89
C ASP A 187 9.32 0.00 -17.37
N GLU A 188 10.57 -0.22 -17.78
CA GLU A 188 11.09 -1.54 -18.13
C GLU A 188 11.00 -2.50 -16.94
N PHE A 189 11.39 -2.06 -15.75
CA PHE A 189 11.26 -2.84 -14.51
C PHE A 189 9.78 -3.15 -14.23
N TYR A 190 8.92 -2.14 -14.29
CA TYR A 190 7.49 -2.33 -14.06
C TYR A 190 6.86 -3.33 -15.01
N MET A 191 7.14 -3.23 -16.31
CA MET A 191 6.61 -4.18 -17.30
C MET A 191 7.12 -5.61 -17.09
N LYS A 192 8.44 -5.78 -16.86
CA LYS A 192 9.08 -7.11 -16.81
C LYS A 192 8.92 -7.82 -15.47
N VAL A 193 8.87 -7.06 -14.36
CA VAL A 193 8.89 -7.59 -12.99
C VAL A 193 7.53 -7.49 -12.31
N CYS A 194 6.77 -6.40 -12.54
CA CYS A 194 5.49 -6.16 -11.87
C CYS A 194 4.28 -6.43 -12.78
N GLY A 195 4.44 -6.34 -14.09
CA GLY A 195 3.37 -6.53 -15.07
C GLY A 195 2.40 -5.35 -15.10
N ALA A 196 2.91 -4.12 -14.96
CA ALA A 196 2.20 -2.86 -14.99
C ALA A 196 3.07 -1.78 -15.63
N HIS A 197 2.60 -0.52 -15.69
CA HIS A 197 3.37 0.64 -16.12
C HIS A 197 3.65 1.58 -14.95
N LEU A 198 4.85 2.16 -14.93
CA LEU A 198 5.28 3.11 -13.90
C LEU A 198 4.38 4.36 -13.86
N ASP A 199 4.09 4.94 -15.03
CA ASP A 199 3.31 6.18 -15.14
C ASP A 199 1.93 6.09 -14.49
N ASP A 200 1.29 4.90 -14.52
CA ASP A 200 0.00 4.67 -13.89
C ASP A 200 0.09 4.80 -12.35
N VAL A 201 1.18 4.30 -11.77
CA VAL A 201 1.42 4.37 -10.32
C VAL A 201 1.80 5.80 -9.91
N LEU A 202 2.67 6.47 -10.69
CA LEU A 202 3.06 7.85 -10.43
C LEU A 202 1.86 8.80 -10.51
N ARG A 203 0.97 8.61 -11.51
CA ARG A 203 -0.29 9.35 -11.60
C ARG A 203 -1.14 9.16 -10.34
N SER A 204 -1.34 7.93 -9.90
CA SER A 204 -2.11 7.64 -8.68
C SER A 204 -1.49 8.27 -7.44
N THR A 205 -0.16 8.22 -7.32
CA THR A 205 0.58 8.82 -6.20
C THR A 205 0.37 10.34 -6.14
N LYS A 206 0.39 11.03 -7.30
CA LYS A 206 0.10 12.47 -7.38
C LYS A 206 -1.33 12.78 -6.98
N ILE A 207 -2.31 12.01 -7.46
CA ILE A 207 -3.73 12.20 -7.10
C ILE A 207 -3.92 12.06 -5.58
N VAL A 208 -3.35 11.04 -4.95
CA VAL A 208 -3.44 10.83 -3.48
C VAL A 208 -2.86 12.02 -2.72
N HIS A 209 -1.74 12.57 -3.17
CA HIS A 209 -1.13 13.75 -2.59
C HIS A 209 -2.00 15.01 -2.79
N GLU A 210 -2.55 15.22 -3.99
CA GLU A 210 -3.44 16.34 -4.33
C GLU A 210 -4.75 16.33 -3.53
N GLU A 211 -5.32 15.13 -3.26
CA GLU A 211 -6.52 14.94 -2.46
C GLU A 211 -6.27 15.13 -0.94
N GLY A 212 -5.02 15.34 -0.52
CA GLY A 212 -4.65 15.63 0.86
C GLY A 212 -4.68 14.42 1.79
N VAL A 213 -4.71 13.20 1.27
CA VAL A 213 -4.54 11.97 2.04
C VAL A 213 -3.11 11.91 2.57
N HIS A 214 -2.90 11.51 3.83
CA HIS A 214 -1.55 11.32 4.34
C HIS A 214 -0.84 10.23 3.55
N LEU A 215 0.24 10.59 2.87
CA LEU A 215 0.97 9.73 1.95
C LEU A 215 2.36 9.44 2.46
N GLU A 216 2.72 8.15 2.52
CA GLU A 216 4.09 7.68 2.65
C GLU A 216 4.42 6.71 1.51
N LEU A 217 5.66 6.68 1.05
CA LEU A 217 6.08 5.86 -0.09
C LEU A 217 7.03 4.75 0.36
N THR A 218 6.85 3.57 -0.21
CA THR A 218 7.79 2.45 -0.01
C THR A 218 8.47 2.10 -1.33
N TYR A 219 9.79 1.90 -1.27
CA TYR A 219 10.62 1.43 -2.37
C TYR A 219 11.39 0.18 -1.92
N LEU A 220 11.00 -0.99 -2.44
CA LEU A 220 11.70 -2.25 -2.19
C LEU A 220 12.93 -2.33 -3.08
N VAL A 221 14.11 -2.23 -2.49
CA VAL A 221 15.38 -2.24 -3.22
C VAL A 221 15.80 -3.67 -3.54
N ILE A 222 15.93 -4.02 -4.82
CA ILE A 222 16.25 -5.37 -5.33
C ILE A 222 17.59 -5.33 -6.06
N PRO A 223 18.62 -6.05 -5.58
CA PRO A 223 19.96 -6.03 -6.17
C PRO A 223 19.97 -6.39 -7.66
N GLY A 224 20.58 -5.52 -8.48
CA GLY A 224 20.72 -5.70 -9.92
C GLY A 224 19.46 -5.44 -10.75
N TYR A 225 18.36 -4.98 -10.12
CA TYR A 225 17.10 -4.67 -10.79
C TYR A 225 16.70 -3.21 -10.72
N ASN A 226 16.69 -2.63 -9.52
CA ASN A 226 16.21 -1.26 -9.27
C ASN A 226 17.06 -0.55 -8.19
N ASP A 227 18.30 -0.99 -7.97
CA ASP A 227 19.20 -0.52 -6.90
C ASP A 227 20.31 0.44 -7.39
N SER A 228 20.28 0.89 -8.66
CA SER A 228 21.27 1.84 -9.15
C SER A 228 21.10 3.22 -8.48
N GLU A 229 22.21 3.86 -8.09
CA GLU A 229 22.16 5.18 -7.46
C GLU A 229 21.47 6.23 -8.34
N ASP A 230 21.62 6.13 -9.66
CA ASP A 230 20.99 7.02 -10.62
C ASP A 230 19.46 6.87 -10.63
N GLU A 231 18.96 5.62 -10.57
CA GLU A 231 17.50 5.36 -10.49
C GLU A 231 16.92 5.86 -9.16
N ILE A 232 17.60 5.58 -8.05
CA ILE A 232 17.19 6.06 -6.72
C ILE A 232 17.18 7.60 -6.68
N ARG A 233 18.18 8.26 -7.25
CA ARG A 233 18.26 9.73 -7.33
C ARG A 233 17.08 10.30 -8.13
N ARG A 234 16.80 9.76 -9.32
CA ARG A 234 15.66 10.19 -10.14
C ARG A 234 14.32 10.00 -9.41
N PHE A 235 14.15 8.91 -8.66
CA PHE A 235 12.97 8.70 -7.83
C PHE A 235 12.85 9.78 -6.74
N CYS A 236 13.91 10.03 -5.98
CA CYS A 236 13.91 11.03 -4.90
C CYS A 236 13.68 12.45 -5.42
N GLU A 237 14.29 12.81 -6.55
CA GLU A 237 14.08 14.10 -7.23
C GLU A 237 12.64 14.25 -7.70
N TRP A 238 12.03 13.19 -8.23
CA TRP A 238 10.61 13.16 -8.59
C TRP A 238 9.71 13.36 -7.37
N VAL A 239 9.96 12.66 -6.26
CA VAL A 239 9.18 12.82 -5.01
C VAL A 239 9.22 14.29 -4.57
N ARG A 240 10.41 14.88 -4.52
CA ARG A 240 10.57 16.28 -4.12
C ARG A 240 9.87 17.26 -5.06
N ALA A 241 9.97 17.05 -6.38
CA ALA A 241 9.46 17.97 -7.38
C ALA A 241 7.95 17.88 -7.59
N GLU A 242 7.39 16.66 -7.55
CA GLU A 242 6.00 16.40 -7.94
C GLU A 242 5.06 16.21 -6.74
N LEU A 243 5.63 15.96 -5.55
CA LEU A 243 4.88 15.81 -4.31
C LEU A 243 5.35 16.85 -3.30
N SER A 244 6.31 16.50 -2.43
CA SER A 244 6.90 17.41 -1.44
C SER A 244 8.17 16.80 -0.85
N GLU A 245 9.10 17.64 -0.39
CA GLU A 245 10.21 17.19 0.46
C GLU A 245 9.78 16.58 1.80
N ASP A 246 8.52 16.81 2.22
CA ASP A 246 7.96 16.31 3.46
C ASP A 246 7.21 14.98 3.33
N VAL A 247 7.13 14.39 2.13
CA VAL A 247 6.57 13.04 1.94
C VAL A 247 7.57 11.99 2.44
N PRO A 248 7.23 11.16 3.44
CA PRO A 248 8.14 10.14 3.94
C PRO A 248 8.40 9.04 2.91
N VAL A 249 9.67 8.67 2.74
CA VAL A 249 10.12 7.61 1.85
C VAL A 249 10.79 6.49 2.65
N HIS A 250 10.40 5.24 2.38
CA HIS A 250 10.92 4.04 3.04
C HIS A 250 11.66 3.17 2.03
N PHE A 251 12.99 3.12 2.10
CA PHE A 251 13.78 2.13 1.37
C PHE A 251 13.83 0.84 2.17
N THR A 252 13.31 -0.26 1.61
CA THR A 252 13.22 -1.55 2.30
C THR A 252 14.10 -2.60 1.62
N ARG A 253 14.68 -3.49 2.44
CA ARG A 253 15.49 -4.59 1.94
C ARG A 253 14.61 -5.68 1.33
N PHE A 254 14.98 -6.12 0.13
CA PHE A 254 14.43 -7.32 -0.48
C PHE A 254 15.04 -8.58 0.16
N HIS A 255 14.26 -9.64 0.21
CA HIS A 255 14.70 -11.02 0.42
C HIS A 255 14.14 -11.93 -0.68
N PRO A 256 14.85 -13.02 -1.04
CA PRO A 256 14.39 -13.98 -2.05
C PRO A 256 12.99 -14.50 -1.74
N ASP A 257 12.09 -14.43 -2.73
CA ASP A 257 10.74 -14.97 -2.63
C ASP A 257 10.13 -15.18 -4.02
N ASN A 258 9.07 -16.00 -4.12
CA ASN A 258 8.28 -16.30 -5.32
C ASN A 258 9.18 -16.70 -6.52
N GLU A 259 9.20 -15.91 -7.59
CA GLU A 259 9.98 -16.17 -8.81
C GLU A 259 11.41 -15.59 -8.77
N MET A 260 11.84 -15.00 -7.66
CA MET A 260 13.15 -14.35 -7.50
C MET A 260 13.97 -15.01 -6.37
N MET A 261 13.93 -16.34 -6.29
CA MET A 261 14.66 -17.13 -5.28
C MET A 261 16.18 -17.17 -5.51
N ASP A 262 16.63 -16.81 -6.69
CA ASP A 262 18.04 -16.76 -7.12
C ASP A 262 18.69 -15.38 -6.93
N VAL A 263 17.90 -14.37 -6.55
CA VAL A 263 18.38 -13.01 -6.27
C VAL A 263 18.88 -12.92 -4.83
N GLN A 264 20.02 -12.31 -4.61
CA GLN A 264 20.61 -12.14 -3.27
C GLN A 264 19.76 -11.20 -2.40
N TRP A 265 19.83 -11.37 -1.08
CA TRP A 265 19.29 -10.37 -0.13
C TRP A 265 19.94 -9.02 -0.38
N THR A 266 19.17 -7.94 -0.30
CA THR A 266 19.75 -6.58 -0.38
C THR A 266 20.69 -6.36 0.80
N PRO A 267 21.97 -6.01 0.56
CA PRO A 267 22.87 -5.63 1.64
C PRO A 267 22.34 -4.43 2.44
N ALA A 268 22.63 -4.38 3.75
CA ALA A 268 22.16 -3.27 4.59
C ALA A 268 22.76 -1.93 4.14
N GLU A 269 24.01 -1.93 3.73
CA GLU A 269 24.73 -0.77 3.17
C GLU A 269 24.05 -0.19 1.94
N THR A 270 23.44 -1.02 1.08
CA THR A 270 22.74 -0.55 -0.11
C THR A 270 21.52 0.31 0.25
N VAL A 271 20.67 -0.15 1.19
CA VAL A 271 19.50 0.66 1.59
C VAL A 271 19.90 1.88 2.43
N LEU A 272 21.01 1.81 3.18
CA LEU A 272 21.58 2.98 3.86
C LEU A 272 22.06 4.02 2.83
N ARG A 273 22.72 3.57 1.75
CA ARG A 273 23.13 4.47 0.66
C ARG A 273 21.92 5.08 -0.05
N CYS A 274 20.84 4.33 -0.28
CA CYS A 274 19.58 4.87 -0.82
C CYS A 274 19.02 5.98 0.09
N ARG A 275 19.07 5.80 1.42
CA ARG A 275 18.67 6.83 2.38
C ARG A 275 19.52 8.10 2.27
N GLU A 276 20.84 7.96 2.18
CA GLU A 276 21.76 9.09 1.99
C GLU A 276 21.42 9.87 0.72
N ILE A 277 21.22 9.17 -0.42
CA ILE A 277 20.83 9.78 -1.69
C ILE A 277 19.50 10.56 -1.54
N GLY A 278 18.51 10.00 -0.85
CA GLY A 278 17.26 10.70 -0.59
C GLY A 278 17.45 12.01 0.17
N MET A 279 18.30 11.99 1.19
CA MET A 279 18.66 13.20 1.96
C MET A 279 19.51 14.18 1.11
N GLU A 280 20.45 13.71 0.28
CA GLU A 280 21.20 14.53 -0.68
C GLU A 280 20.27 15.24 -1.69
N CYS A 281 19.17 14.58 -2.11
CA CYS A 281 18.13 15.15 -2.97
C CYS A 281 17.24 16.17 -2.25
N GLY A 282 17.38 16.30 -0.91
CA GLY A 282 16.67 17.27 -0.09
C GLY A 282 15.31 16.79 0.42
N LEU A 283 15.09 15.47 0.54
CA LEU A 283 13.95 14.92 1.25
C LEU A 283 14.16 15.00 2.76
N ASN A 284 13.15 15.46 3.50
CA ASN A 284 13.20 15.65 4.95
C ASN A 284 13.08 14.33 5.73
N TYR A 285 12.37 13.34 5.18
CA TYR A 285 12.02 12.11 5.89
C TYR A 285 12.33 10.88 5.04
N VAL A 286 13.50 10.27 5.28
CA VAL A 286 13.95 9.06 4.57
C VAL A 286 14.31 7.97 5.57
N TYR A 287 13.65 6.84 5.46
CA TYR A 287 13.74 5.71 6.38
C TYR A 287 14.27 4.46 5.72
N VAL A 288 14.83 3.56 6.54
CA VAL A 288 15.26 2.24 6.11
C VAL A 288 14.44 1.17 6.85
N GLY A 289 13.84 0.26 6.08
CA GLY A 289 13.04 -0.85 6.61
C GLY A 289 13.70 -2.21 6.40
N ASN A 290 13.20 -3.22 7.13
CA ASN A 290 13.70 -4.60 7.10
C ASN A 290 15.18 -4.75 7.49
N THR A 291 15.70 -3.84 8.32
CA THR A 291 17.04 -3.91 8.90
C THR A 291 17.05 -3.29 10.29
N LEU A 292 17.98 -3.75 11.13
CA LEU A 292 18.26 -3.16 12.44
C LEU A 292 19.51 -2.27 12.29
N SER A 293 19.32 -1.02 11.93
CA SER A 293 20.40 -0.03 11.88
C SER A 293 20.07 1.12 12.83
N ASP A 294 21.05 1.49 13.68
CA ASP A 294 20.86 2.56 14.65
C ASP A 294 20.54 3.89 13.94
N GLY A 295 19.44 4.50 14.36
CA GLY A 295 18.99 5.81 13.90
C GLY A 295 18.40 5.88 12.48
N ALA A 296 18.47 4.83 11.66
CA ALA A 296 17.92 4.86 10.30
C ALA A 296 16.39 4.75 10.24
N GLY A 297 15.76 4.38 11.36
CA GLY A 297 14.30 4.43 11.56
C GLY A 297 13.83 5.63 12.38
N ASP A 298 14.75 6.43 12.92
CA ASP A 298 14.40 7.59 13.74
C ASP A 298 13.92 8.76 12.89
N THR A 299 12.99 9.56 13.45
CA THR A 299 12.57 10.81 12.84
C THR A 299 13.27 11.99 13.50
N TYR A 300 13.87 12.82 12.67
CA TYR A 300 14.54 14.04 13.07
C TYR A 300 13.75 15.27 12.62
N CYS A 301 13.77 16.32 13.42
CA CYS A 301 13.21 17.60 13.01
C CYS A 301 14.09 18.19 11.89
N PRO A 302 13.53 18.53 10.71
CA PRO A 302 14.33 19.06 9.60
C PRO A 302 14.93 20.44 9.89
N GLU A 303 14.31 21.22 10.79
CA GLU A 303 14.74 22.58 11.15
C GLU A 303 15.90 22.58 12.16
N CYS A 304 15.82 21.76 13.24
CA CYS A 304 16.78 21.83 14.35
C CYS A 304 17.56 20.54 14.62
N GLY A 305 17.32 19.48 13.84
CA GLY A 305 18.00 18.18 13.97
C GLY A 305 17.62 17.37 15.22
N THR A 306 16.71 17.86 16.09
CA THR A 306 16.29 17.11 17.28
C THR A 306 15.61 15.82 16.89
N THR A 307 16.01 14.69 17.50
CA THR A 307 15.29 13.41 17.35
C THR A 307 13.93 13.55 18.02
N VAL A 308 12.86 13.40 17.24
CA VAL A 308 11.47 13.55 17.73
C VAL A 308 10.78 12.22 17.99
N VAL A 309 11.12 11.18 17.21
CA VAL A 309 10.66 9.81 17.41
C VAL A 309 11.83 8.85 17.21
N LYS A 310 12.07 7.97 18.17
CA LYS A 310 13.04 6.87 18.08
C LYS A 310 12.37 5.57 17.70
N ARG A 311 13.04 4.77 16.85
CA ARG A 311 12.54 3.46 16.44
C ARG A 311 13.65 2.40 16.43
N LEU A 312 13.33 1.24 17.03
CA LEU A 312 14.11 0.03 16.91
C LEU A 312 13.17 -1.09 16.41
N GLY A 313 13.19 -1.37 15.13
CA GLY A 313 12.15 -2.17 14.49
C GLY A 313 10.77 -1.52 14.69
N TYR A 314 9.86 -2.24 15.34
CA TYR A 314 8.51 -1.74 15.66
C TYR A 314 8.35 -1.20 17.08
N LEU A 315 9.45 -1.11 17.84
CA LEU A 315 9.46 -0.41 19.13
C LEU A 315 9.63 1.08 18.86
N VAL A 316 8.67 1.87 19.33
CA VAL A 316 8.58 3.31 19.06
C VAL A 316 8.55 4.09 20.37
N ASP A 317 9.40 5.11 20.45
CA ASP A 317 9.43 6.06 21.55
C ASP A 317 9.33 7.49 21.04
N ILE A 318 8.28 8.19 21.45
CA ILE A 318 8.02 9.59 21.10
C ILE A 318 8.79 10.45 22.11
N VAL A 319 9.90 11.04 21.68
CA VAL A 319 10.84 11.71 22.62
C VAL A 319 10.71 13.23 22.64
N ALA A 320 10.40 13.86 21.49
CA ALA A 320 10.32 15.32 21.38
C ALA A 320 9.29 15.77 20.33
N LEU A 321 8.15 15.07 20.22
CA LEU A 321 7.02 15.42 19.37
C LEU A 321 5.82 15.88 20.23
N ASP A 322 5.33 17.08 20.00
CA ASP A 322 4.18 17.71 20.66
C ASP A 322 3.07 17.99 19.62
N GLY A 323 2.07 17.11 19.58
CA GLY A 323 1.13 17.10 18.47
C GLY A 323 1.85 16.80 17.14
N ASP A 324 1.72 17.69 16.17
CA ASP A 324 2.41 17.68 14.88
C ASP A 324 3.69 18.55 14.87
N ARG A 325 4.20 18.97 16.06
CA ARG A 325 5.30 19.93 16.18
C ARG A 325 6.52 19.36 16.92
N CYS A 326 7.70 19.79 16.51
CA CYS A 326 8.91 19.57 17.28
C CYS A 326 8.81 20.28 18.65
N ALA A 327 8.99 19.54 19.75
CA ALA A 327 8.95 20.10 21.10
C ALA A 327 10.06 21.14 21.35
N CYS A 328 11.19 21.03 20.62
CA CYS A 328 12.35 21.91 20.75
C CYS A 328 12.14 23.27 20.06
N CYS A 329 11.93 23.27 18.73
CA CYS A 329 11.87 24.51 17.93
C CYS A 329 10.46 24.90 17.47
N LYS A 330 9.44 24.09 17.77
CA LYS A 330 8.04 24.26 17.37
C LYS A 330 7.78 24.21 15.87
N HIS A 331 8.77 23.80 15.06
CA HIS A 331 8.58 23.53 13.63
C HIS A 331 7.45 22.53 13.44
N ARG A 332 6.52 22.81 12.52
CA ARG A 332 5.43 21.90 12.17
C ARG A 332 5.98 20.79 11.27
N MET A 333 5.66 19.56 11.58
CA MET A 333 6.12 18.37 10.86
C MET A 333 4.92 17.63 10.25
N ASN A 334 5.15 16.84 9.22
CA ASN A 334 4.09 16.10 8.51
C ASN A 334 3.61 14.87 9.32
N PHE A 335 3.02 15.10 10.52
CA PHE A 335 2.45 14.03 11.34
C PHE A 335 0.92 14.12 11.41
N ILE A 336 0.26 12.95 11.35
CA ILE A 336 -1.14 12.73 11.74
C ILE A 336 -1.14 12.09 13.14
N ARG A 337 -1.98 12.65 14.07
CA ARG A 337 -2.05 12.22 15.48
C ARG A 337 -3.42 11.66 15.85
#